data_5b19b1412506f04807cf64107ba85bef
#
_entry.id   5b19b1412506f04807cf64107ba85bef
#
_cell.length_a   1.000
_cell.length_b   1.000
_cell.length_c   1.000
_cell.angle_alpha   90.00
_cell.angle_beta   90.00
_cell.angle_gamma   90.00
#
_symmetry.space_group_name_H-M   'P 1'
#
loop_
_entity.id
_entity.type
_entity.pdbx_description
1 polymer ?
#
loop_
_entity_poly.entity_id
_entity_poly.type
_entity_poly.pdbx_seq_one_letter_code
_entity_poly.pdbx_strand_id
1 'polypeptide(L)' 'LVADGCHIFGNANHSVIFREVDLDEDTQVESSVLMQGSKVGARSQLRYVILDKNVTVKPDTRLQGTPEHPLYISKGVTV' A
#
# COMPACT_ATOMS: atom_id res chain seq x y z
N LEU A 1 10.46 5.40 -3.64
CA LEU A 1 11.51 4.65 -2.94
C LEU A 1 11.00 3.28 -2.51
N VAL A 2 11.68 2.24 -2.91
CA VAL A 2 11.31 0.85 -2.58
C VAL A 2 12.49 0.21 -1.85
N ALA A 3 12.24 -0.31 -0.65
CA ALA A 3 13.27 -0.97 0.15
C ALA A 3 13.46 -2.44 -0.26
N ASP A 4 14.44 -3.10 0.34
CA ASP A 4 14.74 -4.49 0.03
C ASP A 4 13.66 -5.46 0.48
N GLY A 5 13.57 -6.61 -0.17
CA GLY A 5 12.63 -7.67 0.19
C GLY A 5 11.20 -7.43 -0.26
N CYS A 6 10.97 -6.45 -1.14
CA CYS A 6 9.64 -6.16 -1.66
C CYS A 6 9.36 -6.97 -2.91
N HIS A 7 8.11 -7.41 -3.04
CA HIS A 7 7.62 -8.06 -4.25
C HIS A 7 6.60 -7.16 -4.90
N ILE A 8 7.01 -6.48 -5.97
CA ILE A 8 6.19 -5.45 -6.61
C ILE A 8 5.76 -5.94 -7.99
N PHE A 9 4.54 -6.45 -8.07
CA PHE A 9 3.94 -6.87 -9.34
C PHE A 9 2.96 -5.83 -9.90
N GLY A 10 2.76 -4.74 -9.18
CA GLY A 10 1.92 -3.63 -9.61
C GLY A 10 2.74 -2.37 -9.84
N ASN A 11 2.07 -1.24 -9.81
CA ASN A 11 2.69 0.07 -10.00
C ASN A 11 2.66 0.89 -8.72
N ALA A 12 3.78 1.53 -8.40
CA ALA A 12 3.86 2.43 -7.27
C ALA A 12 4.48 3.74 -7.74
N ASN A 13 3.74 4.85 -7.63
CA ASN A 13 4.17 6.17 -8.04
C ASN A 13 4.21 7.13 -6.86
N HIS A 14 5.29 7.92 -6.76
CA HIS A 14 5.43 8.93 -5.70
C HIS A 14 5.14 8.37 -4.32
N SER A 15 5.54 7.12 -4.09
CA SER A 15 5.23 6.43 -2.85
C SER A 15 6.50 6.00 -2.14
N VAL A 16 6.41 5.84 -0.82
CA VAL A 16 7.49 5.29 -0.01
C VAL A 16 7.08 3.89 0.39
N ILE A 17 7.88 2.90 0.02
CA ILE A 17 7.60 1.51 0.30
C ILE A 17 8.72 0.95 1.15
N PHE A 18 8.40 0.57 2.37
CA PHE A 18 9.34 0.01 3.30
C PHE A 18 9.62 -1.46 2.94
N ARG A 19 10.49 -2.12 3.68
CA ARG A 19 10.88 -3.49 3.37
C ARG A 19 9.73 -4.48 3.55
N GLU A 20 9.81 -5.60 2.86
CA GLU A 20 8.87 -6.73 2.98
C GLU A 20 7.43 -6.36 2.66
N VAL A 21 7.24 -5.44 1.72
CA VAL A 21 5.92 -5.08 1.21
C VAL A 21 5.63 -5.87 -0.06
N ASP A 22 4.44 -6.44 -0.15
CA ASP A 22 3.98 -7.16 -1.32
C ASP A 22 2.86 -6.41 -2.01
N LEU A 23 3.05 -6.07 -3.27
CA LEU A 23 2.00 -5.54 -4.15
C LEU A 23 1.69 -6.61 -5.19
N ASP A 24 0.48 -7.11 -5.16
CA ASP A 24 0.04 -8.13 -6.11
C ASP A 24 -0.22 -7.55 -7.50
N GLU A 25 -0.63 -8.39 -8.45
CA GLU A 25 -0.83 -7.97 -9.83
C GLU A 25 -1.91 -6.89 -9.96
N ASP A 26 -1.69 -5.98 -10.90
CA ASP A 26 -2.62 -4.91 -11.23
C ASP A 26 -2.96 -3.98 -10.06
N THR A 27 -2.11 -3.93 -9.04
CA THR A 27 -2.27 -2.92 -8.00
C THR A 27 -1.73 -1.59 -8.46
N GLN A 28 -2.34 -0.52 -7.98
CA GLN A 28 -1.87 0.83 -8.22
C GLN A 28 -1.77 1.56 -6.90
N VAL A 29 -0.57 2.02 -6.59
CA VAL A 29 -0.30 2.76 -5.36
C VAL A 29 0.25 4.12 -5.77
N GLU A 30 -0.39 5.17 -5.31
CA GLU A 30 -0.01 6.53 -5.68
C GLU A 30 0.03 7.42 -4.45
N SER A 31 1.12 8.15 -4.31
CA SER A 31 1.30 9.12 -3.23
C SER A 31 1.00 8.55 -1.85
N SER A 32 1.43 7.32 -1.62
CA SER A 32 1.12 6.58 -0.39
C SER A 32 2.39 6.15 0.33
N VAL A 33 2.23 5.77 1.60
CA VAL A 33 3.32 5.21 2.40
C VAL A 33 2.90 3.82 2.86
N LEU A 34 3.67 2.82 2.50
CA LEU A 34 3.42 1.43 2.90
C LEU A 34 4.53 0.98 3.83
N MET A 35 4.19 0.71 5.07
CA MET A 35 5.19 0.32 6.06
C MET A 35 5.48 -1.18 6.02
N GLN A 36 6.49 -1.60 6.75
CA GLN A 36 7.01 -2.96 6.72
C GLN A 36 5.92 -4.02 6.87
N GLY A 37 5.97 -5.05 6.02
CA GLY A 37 5.07 -6.19 6.12
C GLY A 37 3.68 -5.96 5.56
N SER A 38 3.42 -4.82 4.94
CA SER A 38 2.12 -4.54 4.33
C SER A 38 1.92 -5.38 3.08
N LYS A 39 0.70 -5.83 2.85
CA LYS A 39 0.34 -6.63 1.68
C LYS A 39 -0.88 -6.04 1.01
N VAL A 40 -0.80 -5.85 -0.29
CA VAL A 40 -1.90 -5.31 -1.08
C VAL A 40 -2.35 -6.35 -2.09
N GLY A 41 -3.62 -6.73 -2.02
CA GLY A 41 -4.19 -7.73 -2.91
C GLY A 41 -4.35 -7.25 -4.33
N ALA A 42 -4.54 -8.18 -5.26
CA ALA A 42 -4.62 -7.89 -6.68
C ALA A 42 -5.72 -6.89 -7.02
N ARG A 43 -5.47 -6.07 -8.03
CA ARG A 43 -6.43 -5.10 -8.57
C ARG A 43 -6.88 -4.04 -7.56
N SER A 44 -6.13 -3.83 -6.48
CA SER A 44 -6.43 -2.79 -5.50
C SER A 44 -5.83 -1.46 -5.92
N GLN A 45 -6.44 -0.38 -5.48
CA GLN A 45 -5.97 0.97 -5.75
C GLN A 45 -5.84 1.75 -4.45
N LEU A 46 -4.66 2.30 -4.23
CA LEU A 46 -4.37 3.10 -3.04
C LEU A 46 -3.92 4.49 -3.48
N ARG A 47 -4.52 5.52 -2.91
CA ARG A 47 -4.18 6.89 -3.22
C ARG A 47 -4.22 7.74 -1.96
N TYR A 48 -3.09 8.39 -1.66
CA TYR A 48 -2.95 9.15 -0.42
C TYR A 48 -3.31 8.31 0.80
N VAL A 49 -2.75 7.10 0.87
CA VAL A 49 -3.03 6.14 1.94
C VAL A 49 -1.74 5.84 2.69
N ILE A 50 -1.85 5.76 4.00
CA ILE A 50 -0.74 5.33 4.85
C ILE A 50 -1.11 4.00 5.48
N LEU A 51 -0.40 2.94 5.10
CA LEU A 51 -0.57 1.62 5.70
C LEU A 51 0.51 1.42 6.75
N ASP A 52 0.10 1.19 7.97
CA ASP A 52 1.03 0.88 9.05
C ASP A 52 1.58 -0.54 8.89
N LYS A 53 2.37 -1.01 9.84
CA LYS A 53 3.02 -2.31 9.76
C LYS A 53 2.00 -3.45 9.70
N ASN A 54 2.28 -4.45 8.87
CA ASN A 54 1.48 -5.68 8.77
C ASN A 54 0.00 -5.43 8.44
N VAL A 55 -0.29 -4.40 7.68
CA VAL A 55 -1.64 -4.15 7.18
C VAL A 55 -1.87 -4.99 5.94
N THR A 56 -3.05 -5.58 5.83
CA THR A 56 -3.45 -6.38 4.67
C THR A 56 -4.61 -5.71 3.97
N VAL A 57 -4.45 -5.48 2.67
CA VAL A 57 -5.52 -4.96 1.81
C VAL A 57 -6.03 -6.11 0.95
N LYS A 58 -7.32 -6.38 1.01
CA LYS A 58 -7.93 -7.46 0.23
C LYS A 58 -7.92 -7.12 -1.26
N PRO A 59 -8.01 -8.12 -2.15
CA PRO A 59 -8.13 -7.86 -3.58
C PRO A 59 -9.32 -6.96 -3.91
N ASP A 60 -9.21 -6.24 -5.01
CA ASP A 60 -10.27 -5.38 -5.53
C ASP A 60 -10.72 -4.28 -4.56
N THR A 61 -9.83 -3.81 -3.71
CA THR A 61 -10.12 -2.77 -2.73
C THR A 61 -9.63 -1.42 -3.23
N ARG A 62 -10.43 -0.39 -3.05
CA ARG A 62 -10.02 0.97 -3.35
C ARG A 62 -9.98 1.78 -2.06
N LEU A 63 -8.82 2.36 -1.80
CA LEU A 63 -8.62 3.23 -0.65
C LEU A 63 -8.14 4.57 -1.16
N GLN A 64 -8.81 5.62 -0.79
CA GLN A 64 -8.46 6.95 -1.25
C GLN A 64 -8.58 7.97 -0.12
N GLY A 65 -7.47 8.65 0.16
CA GLY A 65 -7.45 9.82 1.02
C GLY A 65 -7.32 11.06 0.17
N THR A 66 -6.89 12.15 0.80
CA THR A 66 -6.58 13.40 0.10
C THR A 66 -5.20 13.87 0.54
N PRO A 67 -4.56 14.79 -0.21
CA PRO A 67 -3.26 15.31 0.20
C PRO A 67 -3.28 15.96 1.59
N GLU A 68 -4.40 16.53 1.98
CA GLU A 68 -4.55 17.21 3.27
C GLU A 68 -4.95 16.26 4.38
N HIS A 69 -5.66 15.18 4.04
CA HIS A 69 -6.14 14.19 5.00
C HIS A 69 -5.90 12.78 4.46
N PRO A 70 -4.65 12.29 4.50
CA PRO A 70 -4.37 10.93 4.05
C PRO A 70 -5.16 9.91 4.87
N LEU A 71 -5.57 8.84 4.20
CA LEU A 71 -6.25 7.75 4.89
C LEU A 71 -5.22 6.91 5.63
N TYR A 72 -5.35 6.79 6.93
CA TYR A 72 -4.43 6.01 7.75
C TYR A 72 -5.06 4.70 8.17
N ILE A 73 -4.37 3.60 7.91
CA ILE A 73 -4.80 2.26 8.32
C ILE A 73 -3.88 1.76 9.42
N SER A 74 -4.45 1.46 10.57
CA SER A 74 -3.70 1.07 11.75
C SER A 74 -2.99 -0.27 11.59
N LYS A 75 -1.93 -0.46 12.35
CA LYS A 75 -1.13 -1.67 12.36
C LYS A 75 -1.98 -2.93 12.52
N GLY A 76 -1.73 -3.92 11.69
CA GLY A 76 -2.36 -5.23 11.77
C GLY A 76 -3.80 -5.29 11.29
N VAL A 77 -4.33 -4.20 10.76
CA VAL A 77 -5.71 -4.17 10.27
C VAL A 77 -5.80 -4.80 8.88
N THR A 78 -6.89 -5.50 8.62
CA THR A 78 -7.22 -6.03 7.30
C THR A 78 -8.41 -5.25 6.75
N VAL A 79 -8.25 -4.69 5.57
CA VAL A 79 -9.31 -3.92 4.92
C VAL A 79 -9.69 -4.50 3.57
#